data_72edf8667724a6e7757dfab947311dec
#
_entry.id   72edf8667724a6e7757dfab947311dec
#
_cell.length_a   1.000
_cell.length_b   1.000
_cell.length_c   1.000
_cell.angle_alpha   90.00
_cell.angle_beta   90.00
_cell.angle_gamma   90.00
#
_symmetry.space_group_name_H-M   'P 1'
#
loop_
_entity.id
_entity.type
_entity.pdbx_description
1 polymer ?
#
loop_
_entity_poly.entity_id
_entity_poly.type
_entity_poly.pdbx_seq_one_letter_code
_entity_poly.pdbx_strand_id
1 'polypeptide(L)'
;MKATHNTLTHFSKKGNAFMARFLRRQRHQQLPQSLQILNPRRLFSPSRRAFRWLLITLTFIAVVPPVFFHFRLRHFHQMQLKKCDWLNDPPFVCAHGGDSINAFPNTMDAYRSAIHSQADCIEIDVSRSLDGVLFALHDRDLQQISGNSSSKVGHLSMKEIKGLGAAHRVDHKSNDQEIPTVEEALTFVSNSVTQVILDAKVGPPMYEKGLAKDILSVVQRTRCKNCLVWAKSDNLVRDIIRLSSDVTVGYIVMVDPKTGIRNNLLRIKKAKVVGVYHPLIDGKLVSILRRRNKKVYSWTVDDEDLMRKMLYEGIDAIVTSDPTSLRVVMQEVRTQCLEDGFSVQR
;
A
#
# COMPACT_ATOMS: atom_id res chain seq x y z
N MET A 1 -7.56 29.09 37.74
CA MET A 1 -7.74 30.58 37.79
C MET A 1 -8.17 31.05 36.41
N LYS A 2 -9.43 31.59 36.33
CA LYS A 2 -10.04 32.48 35.33
C LYS A 2 -9.87 32.10 33.84
N ALA A 3 -10.88 31.57 33.10
CA ALA A 3 -12.19 32.14 32.71
C ALA A 3 -12.05 33.26 31.70
N THR A 4 -12.66 33.06 30.54
CA THR A 4 -13.65 33.90 29.81
C THR A 4 -13.89 33.29 28.44
N HIS A 5 -15.03 32.70 28.11
CA HIS A 5 -16.38 33.20 27.80
C HIS A 5 -16.40 34.45 26.87
N ASN A 6 -17.22 34.24 25.83
CA ASN A 6 -17.86 35.14 24.86
C ASN A 6 -17.23 35.13 23.46
N THR A 7 -17.99 34.62 22.49
CA THR A 7 -18.95 35.41 21.69
C THR A 7 -19.81 34.52 20.79
N LEU A 8 -21.01 34.22 21.24
CA LEU A 8 -22.18 33.90 20.41
C LEU A 8 -23.07 35.15 20.47
N THR A 9 -23.50 35.64 19.34
CA THR A 9 -24.60 36.55 19.00
C THR A 9 -24.15 37.64 18.05
N HIS A 10 -24.42 37.43 16.76
CA HIS A 10 -24.79 38.46 15.81
C HIS A 10 -25.10 37.85 14.42
N PHE A 11 -26.26 37.19 14.28
CA PHE A 11 -26.88 36.98 12.97
C PHE A 11 -28.39 36.76 13.17
N SER A 12 -29.13 37.81 13.45
CA SER A 12 -30.57 37.83 13.26
C SER A 12 -31.07 39.28 13.31
N LYS A 13 -31.05 39.99 12.17
CA LYS A 13 -31.84 41.22 11.93
C LYS A 13 -31.56 41.80 10.54
N LYS A 14 -31.84 41.08 9.47
CA LYS A 14 -31.94 41.66 8.11
C LYS A 14 -32.90 40.89 7.19
N GLY A 15 -33.94 40.26 7.73
CA GLY A 15 -34.95 39.51 6.95
C GLY A 15 -36.33 40.19 6.81
N ASN A 16 -36.65 41.20 7.60
CA ASN A 16 -38.02 41.71 7.70
C ASN A 16 -38.32 43.07 7.07
N ALA A 17 -37.40 43.63 6.28
CA ALA A 17 -37.64 44.97 5.67
C ALA A 17 -38.06 44.93 4.19
N PHE A 18 -38.06 43.75 3.54
CA PHE A 18 -38.38 43.66 2.10
C PHE A 18 -39.85 43.29 1.78
N MET A 19 -40.57 42.70 2.73
CA MET A 19 -41.98 42.30 2.52
C MET A 19 -43.02 43.39 2.78
N ALA A 20 -42.67 44.47 3.47
CA ALA A 20 -43.60 45.54 3.85
C ALA A 20 -43.78 46.63 2.78
N ARG A 21 -43.05 46.62 1.66
CA ARG A 21 -43.17 47.63 0.58
C ARG A 21 -44.00 47.21 -0.62
N PHE A 22 -44.50 45.96 -0.68
CA PHE A 22 -45.24 45.48 -1.85
C PHE A 22 -46.78 45.57 -1.71
N LEU A 23 -47.34 45.89 -0.53
CA LEU A 23 -48.79 45.86 -0.27
C LEU A 23 -49.43 47.26 -0.15
N ARG A 24 -48.80 48.34 -0.62
CA ARG A 24 -49.36 49.70 -0.46
C ARG A 24 -49.49 50.48 -1.75
N ARG A 25 -49.84 49.81 -2.89
CA ARG A 25 -50.08 50.54 -4.14
C ARG A 25 -51.20 49.89 -4.98
N GLN A 26 -52.39 49.71 -4.38
CA GLN A 26 -53.61 49.51 -5.14
C GLN A 26 -54.79 50.22 -4.45
N ARG A 27 -55.01 51.47 -4.81
CA ARG A 27 -56.31 52.11 -4.73
C ARG A 27 -56.41 53.14 -5.85
N HIS A 28 -57.54 53.05 -6.59
CA HIS A 28 -58.11 53.94 -7.61
C HIS A 28 -57.51 53.84 -9.02
N GLN A 29 -58.26 53.14 -9.83
CA GLN A 29 -58.78 53.74 -11.06
C GLN A 29 -59.95 52.89 -11.62
N GLN A 30 -60.92 53.61 -12.11
CA GLN A 30 -62.31 53.24 -12.48
C GLN A 30 -62.39 52.30 -13.68
N LEU A 31 -63.51 51.48 -13.73
CA LEU A 31 -63.98 50.73 -14.89
C LEU A 31 -64.40 51.66 -16.04
N PRO A 32 -64.21 51.25 -17.28
CA PRO A 32 -65.26 51.28 -18.26
C PRO A 32 -65.69 49.89 -18.79
N GLN A 33 -67.01 49.68 -18.81
CA GLN A 33 -67.63 48.56 -19.40
C GLN A 33 -67.43 48.53 -20.93
N SER A 34 -66.88 47.46 -21.45
CA SER A 34 -67.20 46.92 -22.77
C SER A 34 -66.96 45.41 -22.74
N LEU A 35 -68.03 44.70 -22.66
CA LEU A 35 -68.11 43.23 -22.90
C LEU A 35 -67.66 42.99 -24.34
N GLN A 36 -66.40 42.60 -24.52
CA GLN A 36 -66.02 41.87 -25.73
C GLN A 36 -65.91 40.42 -25.34
N ILE A 37 -66.82 39.63 -25.89
CA ILE A 37 -66.92 38.19 -25.88
C ILE A 37 -65.58 37.68 -26.45
N LEU A 38 -64.68 37.29 -25.58
CA LEU A 38 -63.46 36.59 -25.96
C LEU A 38 -63.79 35.16 -26.42
N ASN A 39 -63.73 35.01 -27.71
CA ASN A 39 -63.85 33.74 -28.40
C ASN A 39 -62.89 32.68 -27.84
N PRO A 40 -63.34 31.54 -27.23
CA PRO A 40 -62.42 30.60 -26.54
C PRO A 40 -61.73 29.64 -27.49
N ARG A 41 -61.44 30.03 -28.73
CA ARG A 41 -60.80 29.19 -29.75
C ARG A 41 -59.48 29.77 -30.32
N ARG A 42 -58.63 30.33 -29.50
CA ARG A 42 -57.20 30.39 -29.81
C ARG A 42 -56.45 29.52 -28.83
N LEU A 43 -56.71 28.23 -28.85
CA LEU A 43 -55.79 27.22 -28.37
C LEU A 43 -54.46 27.44 -29.14
N PHE A 44 -53.43 27.75 -28.42
CA PHE A 44 -52.08 27.83 -28.90
C PHE A 44 -51.76 26.65 -29.81
N SER A 45 -51.77 26.88 -31.13
CA SER A 45 -51.15 25.95 -32.06
C SER A 45 -49.63 26.16 -31.95
N PRO A 46 -48.89 25.32 -31.25
CA PRO A 46 -47.44 25.51 -31.16
C PRO A 46 -46.87 25.44 -32.58
N SER A 47 -46.07 26.43 -32.97
CA SER A 47 -45.44 26.40 -34.29
C SER A 47 -44.73 25.05 -34.44
N ARG A 48 -44.70 24.46 -35.66
CA ARG A 48 -44.02 23.18 -35.90
C ARG A 48 -42.58 23.17 -35.38
N ARG A 49 -41.96 24.35 -35.30
CA ARG A 49 -40.61 24.53 -34.70
C ARG A 49 -40.64 24.39 -33.18
N ALA A 50 -41.56 25.01 -32.47
CA ALA A 50 -41.68 24.90 -31.00
C ALA A 50 -42.02 23.45 -30.59
N PHE A 51 -42.89 22.76 -31.34
CA PHE A 51 -43.17 21.34 -31.10
C PHE A 51 -41.94 20.43 -31.32
N ARG A 52 -41.12 20.70 -32.36
CA ARG A 52 -39.85 19.97 -32.58
C ARG A 52 -38.87 20.20 -31.44
N TRP A 53 -38.71 21.44 -30.99
CA TRP A 53 -37.82 21.75 -29.85
C TRP A 53 -38.31 21.10 -28.57
N LEU A 54 -39.63 21.08 -28.32
CA LEU A 54 -40.21 20.38 -27.18
C LEU A 54 -39.92 18.88 -27.23
N LEU A 55 -40.09 18.25 -28.37
CA LEU A 55 -39.76 16.82 -28.55
C LEU A 55 -38.26 16.53 -28.34
N ILE A 56 -37.40 17.37 -28.90
CA ILE A 56 -35.93 17.23 -28.73
C ILE A 56 -35.57 17.36 -27.24
N THR A 57 -36.14 18.34 -26.54
CA THR A 57 -35.88 18.55 -25.11
C THR A 57 -36.41 17.39 -24.27
N LEU A 58 -37.62 16.91 -24.55
CA LEU A 58 -38.19 15.74 -23.86
C LEU A 58 -37.34 14.48 -24.09
N THR A 59 -36.93 14.24 -25.34
CA THR A 59 -36.05 13.12 -25.69
C THR A 59 -34.71 13.23 -24.98
N PHE A 60 -34.12 14.45 -24.95
CA PHE A 60 -32.89 14.69 -24.24
C PHE A 60 -33.01 14.40 -22.73
N ILE A 61 -34.08 14.88 -22.08
CA ILE A 61 -34.34 14.62 -20.66
C ILE A 61 -34.66 13.14 -20.40
N ALA A 62 -35.33 12.45 -21.33
CA ALA A 62 -35.64 11.04 -21.17
C ALA A 62 -34.45 10.10 -21.38
N VAL A 63 -33.48 10.48 -22.21
CA VAL A 63 -32.36 9.59 -22.60
C VAL A 63 -31.07 9.94 -21.86
N VAL A 64 -30.71 11.21 -21.77
CA VAL A 64 -29.38 11.60 -21.25
C VAL A 64 -29.22 11.27 -19.76
N PRO A 65 -30.12 11.59 -18.83
CA PRO A 65 -29.97 11.25 -17.44
C PRO A 65 -29.89 9.73 -17.20
N PRO A 66 -30.77 8.87 -17.73
CA PRO A 66 -30.65 7.43 -17.56
C PRO A 66 -29.33 6.88 -18.07
N VAL A 67 -28.87 7.33 -19.24
CA VAL A 67 -27.58 6.92 -19.81
C VAL A 67 -26.43 7.39 -18.93
N PHE A 68 -26.44 8.64 -18.48
CA PHE A 68 -25.43 9.18 -17.56
C PHE A 68 -25.41 8.40 -16.25
N PHE A 69 -26.57 8.16 -15.62
CA PHE A 69 -26.66 7.38 -14.39
C PHE A 69 -26.22 5.93 -14.59
N HIS A 70 -26.57 5.31 -15.73
CA HIS A 70 -26.11 3.96 -16.04
C HIS A 70 -24.58 3.88 -16.10
N PHE A 71 -23.91 4.79 -16.80
CA PHE A 71 -22.45 4.83 -16.85
C PHE A 71 -21.84 5.14 -15.49
N ARG A 72 -22.44 6.04 -14.73
CA ARG A 72 -22.00 6.41 -13.38
C ARG A 72 -22.11 5.22 -12.40
N LEU A 73 -23.23 4.51 -12.42
CA LEU A 73 -23.45 3.31 -11.60
C LEU A 73 -22.51 2.18 -12.01
N ARG A 74 -22.29 1.98 -13.31
CA ARG A 74 -21.34 0.99 -13.82
C ARG A 74 -19.92 1.29 -13.37
N HIS A 75 -19.48 2.54 -13.47
CA HIS A 75 -18.18 2.97 -12.99
C HIS A 75 -18.04 2.81 -11.48
N PHE A 76 -19.05 3.20 -10.72
CA PHE A 76 -19.08 3.01 -9.27
C PHE A 76 -18.97 1.53 -8.90
N HIS A 77 -19.77 0.66 -9.53
CA HIS A 77 -19.70 -0.78 -9.30
C HIS A 77 -18.32 -1.38 -9.65
N GLN A 78 -17.72 -0.95 -10.75
CA GLN A 78 -16.35 -1.38 -11.09
C GLN A 78 -15.30 -0.93 -10.06
N MET A 79 -15.43 0.27 -9.49
CA MET A 79 -14.55 0.74 -8.42
C MET A 79 -14.74 -0.10 -7.15
N GLN A 80 -15.97 -0.43 -6.78
CA GLN A 80 -16.26 -1.28 -5.63
C GLN A 80 -15.74 -2.71 -5.84
N LEU A 81 -15.91 -3.29 -7.03
CA LEU A 81 -15.33 -4.57 -7.38
C LEU A 81 -13.81 -4.54 -7.19
N LYS A 82 -13.12 -3.53 -7.72
CA LYS A 82 -11.66 -3.38 -7.56
C LYS A 82 -11.25 -3.24 -6.10
N LYS A 83 -12.02 -2.52 -5.29
CA LYS A 83 -11.76 -2.33 -3.86
C LYS A 83 -11.82 -3.63 -3.06
N CYS A 84 -12.71 -4.56 -3.46
CA CYS A 84 -13.01 -5.76 -2.70
C CYS A 84 -12.50 -7.06 -3.33
N ASP A 85 -11.85 -7.00 -4.50
CA ASP A 85 -11.35 -8.16 -5.25
C ASP A 85 -10.33 -9.00 -4.46
N TRP A 86 -9.51 -8.35 -3.66
CA TRP A 86 -8.49 -8.97 -2.81
C TRP A 86 -9.05 -9.89 -1.71
N LEU A 87 -10.35 -9.81 -1.40
CA LEU A 87 -10.97 -10.66 -0.38
C LEU A 87 -10.86 -12.16 -0.67
N ASN A 88 -10.81 -12.53 -1.95
CA ASN A 88 -10.71 -13.92 -2.39
C ASN A 88 -9.26 -14.44 -2.46
N ASP A 89 -8.30 -13.54 -2.57
CA ASP A 89 -6.85 -13.85 -2.58
C ASP A 89 -6.11 -12.75 -1.82
N PRO A 90 -6.19 -12.76 -0.47
CA PRO A 90 -5.62 -11.70 0.36
C PRO A 90 -4.11 -11.68 0.26
N PRO A 91 -3.50 -10.49 0.15
CA PRO A 91 -2.06 -10.37 0.12
C PRO A 91 -1.43 -10.82 1.43
N PHE A 92 -0.22 -11.36 1.37
CA PHE A 92 0.57 -11.61 2.56
C PHE A 92 0.90 -10.32 3.30
N VAL A 93 0.75 -10.34 4.61
CA VAL A 93 1.27 -9.33 5.53
C VAL A 93 2.72 -9.70 5.86
N CYS A 94 3.68 -8.95 5.33
CA CYS A 94 5.10 -9.23 5.47
C CYS A 94 5.76 -8.19 6.39
N ALA A 95 6.37 -8.66 7.47
CA ALA A 95 7.06 -7.81 8.44
C ALA A 95 8.48 -7.47 7.98
N HIS A 96 8.77 -6.19 7.75
CA HIS A 96 10.05 -5.66 7.26
C HIS A 96 11.10 -5.60 8.37
N GLY A 97 12.07 -6.50 8.31
CA GLY A 97 13.02 -6.68 9.42
C GLY A 97 12.37 -7.19 10.71
N GLY A 98 11.21 -7.87 10.60
CA GLY A 98 10.32 -8.15 11.71
C GLY A 98 9.31 -7.01 11.97
N ASP A 99 8.64 -6.99 13.12
CA ASP A 99 7.79 -5.88 13.56
C ASP A 99 8.70 -4.75 14.08
N SER A 100 9.17 -3.93 13.15
CA SER A 100 10.19 -2.92 13.39
C SER A 100 9.66 -1.60 13.97
N ILE A 101 8.35 -1.49 14.18
CA ILE A 101 7.76 -0.41 14.99
C ILE A 101 7.90 -0.72 16.48
N ASN A 102 7.72 -1.99 16.89
CA ASN A 102 7.70 -2.39 18.29
C ASN A 102 9.06 -2.87 18.81
N ALA A 103 10.00 -3.22 17.94
CA ALA A 103 11.34 -3.65 18.31
C ALA A 103 12.39 -3.17 17.28
N PHE A 104 13.66 -3.21 17.64
CA PHE A 104 14.72 -2.86 16.69
C PHE A 104 14.73 -3.85 15.51
N PRO A 105 14.79 -3.37 14.25
CA PRO A 105 14.70 -4.23 13.08
C PRO A 105 15.80 -5.30 13.04
N ASN A 106 15.47 -6.45 12.48
CA ASN A 106 16.38 -7.59 12.33
C ASN A 106 16.90 -8.17 13.66
N THR A 107 16.12 -8.05 14.73
CA THR A 107 16.39 -8.68 16.03
C THR A 107 15.44 -9.83 16.31
N MET A 108 15.80 -10.71 17.24
CA MET A 108 14.91 -11.80 17.65
C MET A 108 13.60 -11.29 18.27
N ASP A 109 13.62 -10.12 18.92
CA ASP A 109 12.42 -9.48 19.45
C ASP A 109 11.50 -8.99 18.36
N ALA A 110 12.03 -8.35 17.31
CA ALA A 110 11.23 -7.92 16.16
C ALA A 110 10.57 -9.12 15.45
N TYR A 111 11.28 -10.24 15.34
CA TYR A 111 10.72 -11.46 14.74
C TYR A 111 9.66 -12.10 15.63
N ARG A 112 9.86 -12.12 16.94
CA ARG A 112 8.88 -12.61 17.93
C ARG A 112 7.60 -11.77 17.89
N SER A 113 7.74 -10.44 17.86
CA SER A 113 6.62 -9.50 17.72
C SER A 113 5.87 -9.71 16.41
N ALA A 114 6.57 -9.90 15.29
CA ALA A 114 5.95 -10.17 13.98
C ALA A 114 5.15 -11.49 13.98
N ILE A 115 5.66 -12.54 14.61
CA ILE A 115 4.94 -13.81 14.78
C ILE A 115 3.68 -13.58 15.65
N HIS A 116 3.80 -12.81 16.73
CA HIS A 116 2.67 -12.49 17.60
C HIS A 116 1.58 -11.69 16.88
N SER A 117 1.99 -10.76 16.01
CA SER A 117 1.10 -9.99 15.14
C SER A 117 0.52 -10.81 13.97
N GLN A 118 0.78 -12.12 13.96
CA GLN A 118 0.30 -13.05 12.92
C GLN A 118 0.73 -12.63 11.50
N ALA A 119 1.94 -12.10 11.33
CA ALA A 119 2.50 -11.83 10.01
C ALA A 119 2.57 -13.12 9.19
N ASP A 120 2.17 -13.06 7.91
CA ASP A 120 2.24 -14.21 6.99
C ASP A 120 3.67 -14.47 6.53
N CYS A 121 4.47 -13.41 6.48
CA CYS A 121 5.90 -13.55 6.18
C CYS A 121 6.76 -12.56 6.97
N ILE A 122 8.02 -12.92 7.15
CA ILE A 122 9.05 -12.08 7.77
C ILE A 122 10.16 -11.86 6.76
N GLU A 123 10.53 -10.60 6.58
CA GLU A 123 11.69 -10.23 5.79
C GLU A 123 12.90 -10.08 6.72
N ILE A 124 14.03 -10.62 6.28
CA ILE A 124 15.32 -10.61 6.97
C ILE A 124 16.34 -9.96 6.03
N ASP A 125 16.94 -8.88 6.45
CA ASP A 125 18.09 -8.29 5.76
C ASP A 125 19.31 -9.22 5.90
N VAL A 126 19.93 -9.61 4.80
CA VAL A 126 21.08 -10.51 4.81
C VAL A 126 22.34 -9.76 4.40
N SER A 127 23.19 -9.47 5.34
CA SER A 127 24.52 -8.88 5.10
C SER A 127 25.64 -9.83 5.52
N ARG A 128 26.78 -9.76 4.83
CA ARG A 128 27.93 -10.61 5.11
C ARG A 128 29.01 -9.80 5.82
N SER A 129 29.49 -10.31 6.97
CA SER A 129 30.62 -9.77 7.72
C SER A 129 31.97 -9.97 7.00
N LEU A 130 33.00 -9.34 7.49
CA LEU A 130 34.39 -9.43 6.96
C LEU A 130 34.89 -10.88 6.95
N ASP A 131 34.55 -11.64 7.98
CA ASP A 131 34.93 -13.05 8.16
C ASP A 131 33.94 -14.06 7.55
N GLY A 132 33.00 -13.56 6.72
CA GLY A 132 32.12 -14.38 5.88
C GLY A 132 30.84 -14.87 6.55
N VAL A 133 30.54 -14.46 7.78
CA VAL A 133 29.31 -14.84 8.48
C VAL A 133 28.12 -13.99 7.95
N LEU A 134 26.98 -14.62 7.70
CA LEU A 134 25.76 -13.91 7.32
C LEU A 134 24.98 -13.48 8.56
N PHE A 135 24.75 -12.18 8.68
CA PHE A 135 23.97 -11.55 9.75
C PHE A 135 22.65 -11.01 9.25
N ALA A 136 21.62 -11.09 10.10
CA ALA A 136 20.39 -10.36 9.94
C ALA A 136 20.63 -8.88 10.31
N LEU A 137 21.07 -8.07 9.34
CA LEU A 137 21.47 -6.69 9.60
C LEU A 137 21.57 -5.88 8.32
N HIS A 138 21.03 -4.66 8.33
CA HIS A 138 21.24 -3.68 7.27
C HIS A 138 22.35 -2.69 7.67
N ASP A 139 23.11 -2.17 6.70
CA ASP A 139 24.13 -1.14 6.95
C ASP A 139 23.59 0.07 7.73
N ARG A 140 22.36 0.52 7.44
CA ARG A 140 21.71 1.66 8.13
C ARG A 140 21.49 1.38 9.62
N ASP A 141 21.12 0.14 9.95
CA ASP A 141 20.86 -0.27 11.33
C ASP A 141 22.18 -0.37 12.10
N LEU A 142 23.23 -0.90 11.45
CA LEU A 142 24.59 -0.87 11.98
C LEU A 142 25.08 0.56 12.22
N GLN A 143 24.81 1.48 11.29
CA GLN A 143 25.17 2.90 11.43
C GLN A 143 24.48 3.54 12.65
N GLN A 144 23.22 3.19 12.88
CA GLN A 144 22.46 3.65 14.05
C GLN A 144 23.08 3.11 15.35
N ILE A 145 23.36 1.80 15.43
CA ILE A 145 23.93 1.14 16.62
C ILE A 145 25.32 1.66 16.93
N SER A 146 26.16 1.82 15.90
CA SER A 146 27.54 2.25 16.07
C SER A 146 27.74 3.76 16.23
N GLY A 147 26.69 4.57 15.94
CA GLY A 147 26.79 6.02 15.86
C GLY A 147 27.66 6.54 14.70
N ASN A 148 28.08 5.66 13.79
CA ASN A 148 28.97 6.00 12.66
C ASN A 148 28.27 5.78 11.32
N SER A 149 27.88 6.88 10.66
CA SER A 149 27.17 6.87 9.37
C SER A 149 27.95 6.24 8.20
N SER A 150 29.24 5.97 8.36
CA SER A 150 30.05 5.29 7.34
C SER A 150 30.24 3.79 7.59
N SER A 151 29.73 3.25 8.71
CA SER A 151 29.88 1.84 9.06
C SER A 151 29.23 0.94 7.99
N LYS A 152 29.93 -0.16 7.67
CA LYS A 152 29.46 -1.21 6.75
C LYS A 152 29.63 -2.57 7.39
N VAL A 153 28.61 -3.41 7.30
CA VAL A 153 28.62 -4.76 7.90
C VAL A 153 29.84 -5.56 7.42
N GLY A 154 30.15 -5.50 6.13
CA GLY A 154 31.28 -6.25 5.56
C GLY A 154 32.67 -5.76 5.95
N HIS A 155 32.78 -4.68 6.70
CA HIS A 155 34.06 -4.22 7.25
C HIS A 155 34.30 -4.70 8.69
N LEU A 156 33.31 -5.32 9.32
CA LEU A 156 33.36 -5.80 10.70
C LEU A 156 33.33 -7.33 10.73
N SER A 157 34.08 -7.90 11.67
CA SER A 157 34.04 -9.33 12.00
C SER A 157 32.77 -9.67 12.80
N MET A 158 32.42 -10.93 12.87
CA MET A 158 31.35 -11.46 13.72
C MET A 158 31.48 -10.97 15.17
N LYS A 159 32.72 -11.02 15.72
CA LYS A 159 32.99 -10.60 17.10
C LYS A 159 32.67 -9.11 17.33
N GLU A 160 33.04 -8.25 16.38
CA GLU A 160 32.80 -6.81 16.47
C GLU A 160 31.31 -6.49 16.36
N ILE A 161 30.56 -7.13 15.43
CA ILE A 161 29.12 -6.95 15.26
C ILE A 161 28.36 -7.39 16.53
N LYS A 162 28.69 -8.57 17.09
CA LYS A 162 28.07 -9.05 18.34
C LYS A 162 28.42 -8.15 19.53
N GLY A 163 29.63 -7.60 19.55
CA GLY A 163 30.07 -6.63 20.56
C GLY A 163 29.28 -5.33 20.54
N LEU A 164 29.01 -4.78 19.35
CA LEU A 164 28.18 -3.59 19.18
C LEU A 164 26.71 -3.84 19.61
N GLY A 165 26.11 -4.97 19.23
CA GLY A 165 24.79 -5.35 19.67
C GLY A 165 24.67 -5.50 21.20
N ALA A 166 25.72 -6.03 21.85
CA ALA A 166 25.75 -6.14 23.30
C ALA A 166 25.86 -4.77 24.01
N ALA A 167 26.62 -3.82 23.45
CA ALA A 167 26.73 -2.46 23.98
C ALA A 167 25.40 -1.69 23.84
N HIS A 168 24.72 -1.81 22.70
CA HIS A 168 23.44 -1.18 22.44
C HIS A 168 22.32 -1.66 23.40
N ARG A 169 22.36 -2.94 23.82
CA ARG A 169 21.41 -3.50 24.83
C ARG A 169 21.48 -2.80 26.18
N VAL A 170 22.68 -2.41 26.61
CA VAL A 170 22.88 -1.74 27.91
C VAL A 170 22.18 -0.39 27.95
N ASP A 171 22.19 0.35 26.84
CA ASP A 171 21.60 1.68 26.77
C ASP A 171 20.06 1.67 26.70
N HIS A 172 19.47 0.65 26.12
CA HIS A 172 18.01 0.61 25.82
C HIS A 172 17.17 -0.30 26.71
N LYS A 173 17.71 -0.95 27.75
CA LYS A 173 17.01 -1.80 28.74
C LYS A 173 16.12 -2.92 28.16
N SER A 174 16.28 -3.26 26.89
CA SER A 174 15.52 -4.34 26.26
C SER A 174 16.33 -5.63 26.26
N ASN A 175 15.69 -6.74 26.61
CA ASN A 175 16.40 -7.97 27.00
C ASN A 175 16.93 -8.79 25.82
N ASP A 176 16.55 -8.52 24.55
CA ASP A 176 16.83 -9.45 23.45
C ASP A 176 17.14 -8.73 22.10
N GLN A 177 17.88 -7.62 22.17
CA GLN A 177 18.34 -6.90 20.96
C GLN A 177 19.62 -7.52 20.38
N GLU A 178 19.83 -8.82 20.58
CA GLU A 178 20.95 -9.49 19.95
C GLU A 178 20.76 -9.50 18.43
N ILE A 179 21.79 -9.07 17.69
CA ILE A 179 21.83 -9.16 16.24
C ILE A 179 22.11 -10.63 15.90
N PRO A 180 21.11 -11.38 15.38
CA PRO A 180 21.31 -12.78 15.07
C PRO A 180 22.08 -12.96 13.77
N THR A 181 22.74 -14.10 13.64
CA THR A 181 23.11 -14.62 12.34
C THR A 181 21.84 -14.98 11.54
N VAL A 182 21.96 -15.02 10.22
CA VAL A 182 20.83 -15.46 9.36
C VAL A 182 20.43 -16.91 9.69
N GLU A 183 21.37 -17.75 10.11
CA GLU A 183 21.08 -19.12 10.52
C GLU A 183 20.25 -19.20 11.81
N GLU A 184 20.58 -18.39 12.82
CA GLU A 184 19.80 -18.24 14.05
C GLU A 184 18.39 -17.71 13.76
N ALA A 185 18.28 -16.64 12.95
CA ALA A 185 17.01 -16.06 12.56
C ALA A 185 16.14 -17.07 11.79
N LEU A 186 16.66 -17.74 10.77
CA LEU A 186 15.93 -18.74 9.99
C LEU A 186 15.47 -19.93 10.82
N THR A 187 16.30 -20.41 11.74
CA THR A 187 15.94 -21.50 12.65
C THR A 187 14.73 -21.13 13.49
N PHE A 188 14.63 -19.87 13.89
CA PHE A 188 13.54 -19.36 14.70
C PHE A 188 12.25 -19.13 13.88
N VAL A 189 12.35 -18.46 12.71
CA VAL A 189 11.14 -17.99 12.00
C VAL A 189 10.56 -18.96 10.97
N SER A 190 11.39 -19.84 10.37
CA SER A 190 10.99 -20.59 9.16
C SER A 190 9.78 -21.51 9.34
N ASN A 191 9.55 -22.03 10.54
CA ASN A 191 8.42 -22.91 10.85
C ASN A 191 7.21 -22.13 11.43
N SER A 192 7.35 -20.83 11.67
CA SER A 192 6.35 -19.99 12.34
C SER A 192 5.54 -19.12 11.36
N VAL A 193 6.00 -18.98 10.12
CA VAL A 193 5.37 -18.13 9.10
C VAL A 193 5.22 -18.87 7.77
N THR A 194 4.30 -18.39 6.92
CA THR A 194 4.06 -18.98 5.58
C THR A 194 5.25 -18.79 4.65
N GLN A 195 5.98 -17.68 4.76
CA GLN A 195 7.14 -17.38 3.94
C GLN A 195 8.20 -16.58 4.71
N VAL A 196 9.47 -16.85 4.41
CA VAL A 196 10.60 -16.00 4.85
C VAL A 196 11.23 -15.36 3.63
N ILE A 197 11.41 -14.04 3.68
CA ILE A 197 12.06 -13.26 2.63
C ILE A 197 13.48 -12.94 3.09
N LEU A 198 14.49 -13.38 2.33
CA LEU A 198 15.88 -13.02 2.54
C LEU A 198 16.25 -11.89 1.58
N ASP A 199 16.37 -10.66 2.10
CA ASP A 199 16.80 -9.50 1.30
C ASP A 199 18.33 -9.40 1.28
N ALA A 200 18.93 -9.98 0.26
CA ALA A 200 20.37 -10.08 0.15
C ALA A 200 21.04 -8.74 -0.19
N LYS A 201 21.80 -8.23 0.76
CA LYS A 201 22.55 -6.97 0.64
C LYS A 201 23.94 -7.23 0.07
N VAL A 202 24.24 -6.59 -1.04
CA VAL A 202 25.58 -6.62 -1.64
C VAL A 202 26.38 -5.47 -1.07
N GLY A 203 27.47 -5.79 -0.37
CA GLY A 203 28.35 -4.82 0.28
C GLY A 203 29.83 -5.15 0.19
N PRO A 204 30.72 -4.16 0.45
CA PRO A 204 32.16 -4.38 0.48
C PRO A 204 32.54 -5.39 1.59
N PRO A 205 33.75 -5.97 1.60
CA PRO A 205 34.75 -5.88 0.53
C PRO A 205 34.51 -6.90 -0.59
N MET A 206 33.69 -7.93 -0.34
CA MET A 206 33.53 -9.09 -1.21
C MET A 206 32.43 -8.93 -2.26
N TYR A 207 31.52 -7.96 -2.09
CA TYR A 207 30.35 -7.72 -2.93
C TYR A 207 29.57 -9.03 -3.24
N GLU A 208 29.27 -9.36 -4.50
CA GLU A 208 28.54 -10.58 -4.88
C GLU A 208 29.39 -11.86 -4.78
N LYS A 209 30.73 -11.77 -4.68
CA LYS A 209 31.63 -12.92 -4.76
C LYS A 209 31.29 -13.98 -3.69
N GLY A 210 30.81 -15.14 -4.11
CA GLY A 210 30.44 -16.25 -3.24
C GLY A 210 29.12 -16.10 -2.48
N LEU A 211 28.54 -14.89 -2.42
CA LEU A 211 27.35 -14.58 -1.58
C LEU A 211 26.16 -15.49 -1.87
N ALA A 212 25.90 -15.81 -3.14
CA ALA A 212 24.84 -16.75 -3.52
C ALA A 212 25.02 -18.14 -2.90
N LYS A 213 26.26 -18.66 -2.88
CA LYS A 213 26.57 -19.96 -2.25
C LYS A 213 26.42 -19.91 -0.74
N ASP A 214 26.86 -18.82 -0.10
CA ASP A 214 26.77 -18.64 1.34
C ASP A 214 25.31 -18.62 1.78
N ILE A 215 24.44 -17.85 1.10
CA ILE A 215 22.99 -17.81 1.37
C ILE A 215 22.35 -19.17 1.18
N LEU A 216 22.58 -19.82 0.03
CA LEU A 216 22.01 -21.14 -0.25
C LEU A 216 22.48 -22.21 0.74
N SER A 217 23.72 -22.13 1.23
CA SER A 217 24.24 -23.03 2.26
C SER A 217 23.50 -22.86 3.59
N VAL A 218 23.19 -21.62 4.00
CA VAL A 218 22.39 -21.36 5.22
C VAL A 218 20.97 -21.88 5.04
N VAL A 219 20.32 -21.57 3.91
CA VAL A 219 18.95 -22.07 3.59
C VAL A 219 18.91 -23.61 3.65
N GLN A 220 19.93 -24.29 3.13
CA GLN A 220 20.03 -25.74 3.15
C GLN A 220 20.23 -26.29 4.58
N ARG A 221 21.15 -25.70 5.37
CA ARG A 221 21.41 -26.15 6.75
C ARG A 221 20.20 -25.98 7.65
N THR A 222 19.48 -24.88 7.51
CA THR A 222 18.24 -24.59 8.27
C THR A 222 17.03 -25.34 7.74
N ARG A 223 17.16 -26.01 6.58
CA ARG A 223 16.05 -26.69 5.88
C ARG A 223 14.85 -25.79 5.60
N CYS A 224 15.08 -24.50 5.35
CA CYS A 224 14.04 -23.53 5.07
C CYS A 224 13.39 -23.82 3.70
N LYS A 225 12.20 -24.41 3.70
CA LYS A 225 11.44 -24.78 2.49
C LYS A 225 10.60 -23.63 1.94
N ASN A 226 10.31 -22.62 2.76
CA ASN A 226 9.48 -21.46 2.46
C ASN A 226 10.30 -20.17 2.25
N CYS A 227 11.61 -20.31 2.02
CA CYS A 227 12.49 -19.18 1.76
C CYS A 227 12.32 -18.62 0.34
N LEU A 228 12.15 -17.29 0.27
CA LEU A 228 12.29 -16.45 -0.92
C LEU A 228 13.58 -15.65 -0.79
N VAL A 229 14.46 -15.70 -1.76
CA VAL A 229 15.64 -14.80 -1.80
C VAL A 229 15.44 -13.76 -2.87
N TRP A 230 15.55 -12.50 -2.51
CA TRP A 230 15.56 -11.40 -3.47
C TRP A 230 16.76 -10.48 -3.24
N ALA A 231 17.07 -9.64 -4.22
CA ALA A 231 18.15 -8.66 -4.14
C ALA A 231 17.93 -7.49 -5.11
N LYS A 232 18.60 -6.38 -4.83
CA LYS A 232 18.79 -5.27 -5.76
C LYS A 232 19.78 -5.62 -6.88
N SER A 233 20.76 -6.46 -6.59
CA SER A 233 21.75 -6.94 -7.57
C SER A 233 21.19 -8.01 -8.48
N ASP A 234 21.12 -7.71 -9.77
CA ASP A 234 20.71 -8.67 -10.80
C ASP A 234 21.70 -9.83 -10.97
N ASN A 235 22.99 -9.59 -10.74
CA ASN A 235 24.02 -10.62 -10.82
C ASN A 235 23.82 -11.66 -9.73
N LEU A 236 23.64 -11.22 -8.49
CA LEU A 236 23.35 -12.11 -7.37
C LEU A 236 22.08 -12.95 -7.61
N VAL A 237 20.99 -12.31 -8.08
CA VAL A 237 19.73 -13.00 -8.40
C VAL A 237 19.96 -14.09 -9.47
N ARG A 238 20.71 -13.80 -10.53
CA ARG A 238 21.03 -14.78 -11.59
C ARG A 238 21.90 -15.92 -11.09
N ASP A 239 22.85 -15.62 -10.17
CA ASP A 239 23.70 -16.63 -9.56
C ASP A 239 22.90 -17.61 -8.69
N ILE A 240 21.95 -17.10 -7.88
CA ILE A 240 21.07 -17.95 -7.08
C ILE A 240 20.21 -18.84 -8.00
N ILE A 241 19.60 -18.28 -9.06
CA ILE A 241 18.80 -19.05 -10.05
C ILE A 241 19.62 -20.13 -10.73
N ARG A 242 20.92 -19.90 -10.95
CA ARG A 242 21.82 -20.87 -11.59
C ARG A 242 22.22 -22.00 -10.63
N LEU A 243 22.36 -21.67 -9.34
CA LEU A 243 22.87 -22.60 -8.32
C LEU A 243 21.76 -23.42 -7.66
N SER A 244 20.51 -22.97 -7.68
CA SER A 244 19.39 -23.66 -7.04
C SER A 244 18.12 -23.53 -7.89
N SER A 245 17.38 -24.65 -8.04
CA SER A 245 16.02 -24.71 -8.61
C SER A 245 14.93 -24.66 -7.56
N ASP A 246 15.26 -24.93 -6.30
CA ASP A 246 14.31 -25.22 -5.22
C ASP A 246 13.94 -23.97 -4.43
N VAL A 247 14.85 -22.99 -4.38
CA VAL A 247 14.62 -21.72 -3.69
C VAL A 247 13.83 -20.77 -4.59
N THR A 248 12.77 -20.19 -4.05
CA THR A 248 12.04 -19.13 -4.76
C THR A 248 12.93 -17.89 -4.84
N VAL A 249 12.98 -17.29 -6.04
CA VAL A 249 13.84 -16.13 -6.29
C VAL A 249 13.01 -14.94 -6.76
N GLY A 250 13.33 -13.75 -6.19
CA GLY A 250 12.79 -12.47 -6.58
C GLY A 250 13.86 -11.46 -6.97
N TYR A 251 13.44 -10.31 -7.49
CA TYR A 251 14.29 -9.15 -7.74
C TYR A 251 13.55 -7.85 -7.43
N ILE A 252 14.31 -6.80 -7.12
CA ILE A 252 13.78 -5.51 -6.69
C ILE A 252 13.63 -4.57 -7.87
N VAL A 253 12.45 -3.96 -8.03
CA VAL A 253 12.16 -2.89 -8.97
C VAL A 253 11.99 -1.58 -8.22
N MET A 254 12.82 -0.60 -8.56
CA MET A 254 12.81 0.74 -8.01
C MET A 254 13.23 1.76 -9.06
N VAL A 255 13.21 3.03 -8.70
CA VAL A 255 13.85 4.10 -9.48
C VAL A 255 15.34 4.10 -9.12
N ASP A 256 16.19 4.08 -10.12
CA ASP A 256 17.62 4.23 -9.93
C ASP A 256 17.93 5.65 -9.41
N PRO A 257 18.57 5.80 -8.23
CA PRO A 257 18.80 7.12 -7.64
C PRO A 257 19.69 8.03 -8.47
N LYS A 258 20.55 7.48 -9.35
CA LYS A 258 21.48 8.24 -10.18
C LYS A 258 20.84 8.72 -11.47
N THR A 259 20.01 7.88 -12.07
CA THR A 259 19.44 8.17 -13.40
C THR A 259 17.99 8.63 -13.35
N GLY A 260 17.29 8.46 -12.24
CA GLY A 260 15.86 8.73 -12.11
C GLY A 260 14.98 7.78 -12.93
N ILE A 261 15.56 6.74 -13.54
CA ILE A 261 14.85 5.81 -14.42
C ILE A 261 14.45 4.54 -13.64
N ARG A 262 13.20 4.11 -13.83
CA ARG A 262 12.72 2.85 -13.26
C ARG A 262 13.40 1.66 -13.93
N ASN A 263 13.83 0.69 -13.12
CA ASN A 263 14.33 -0.59 -13.61
C ASN A 263 13.33 -1.30 -14.53
N ASN A 264 13.82 -2.04 -15.52
CA ASN A 264 12.96 -2.84 -16.39
C ASN A 264 12.19 -3.90 -15.58
N LEU A 265 10.86 -3.94 -15.75
CA LEU A 265 9.95 -4.82 -15.01
C LEU A 265 10.18 -6.32 -15.27
N LEU A 266 10.68 -6.68 -16.43
CA LEU A 266 10.76 -8.07 -16.89
C LEU A 266 12.20 -8.55 -17.12
N ARG A 267 13.20 -7.88 -16.51
CA ARG A 267 14.62 -8.10 -16.78
C ARG A 267 15.15 -9.47 -16.31
N ILE A 268 14.47 -10.14 -15.36
CA ILE A 268 14.84 -11.47 -14.91
C ILE A 268 13.67 -12.44 -15.11
N LYS A 269 13.71 -13.18 -16.23
CA LYS A 269 12.58 -14.02 -16.67
C LYS A 269 12.27 -15.14 -15.69
N LYS A 270 13.31 -15.85 -15.15
CA LYS A 270 13.14 -17.02 -14.28
C LYS A 270 12.74 -16.70 -12.84
N ALA A 271 12.92 -15.47 -12.36
CA ALA A 271 12.47 -15.08 -11.03
C ALA A 271 10.93 -15.05 -10.97
N LYS A 272 10.36 -15.56 -9.88
CA LYS A 272 8.91 -15.67 -9.68
C LYS A 272 8.29 -14.47 -9.00
N VAL A 273 9.06 -13.75 -8.17
CA VAL A 273 8.60 -12.63 -7.36
C VAL A 273 9.28 -11.33 -7.78
N VAL A 274 8.53 -10.25 -7.76
CA VAL A 274 9.05 -8.90 -8.03
C VAL A 274 8.72 -8.02 -6.83
N GLY A 275 9.74 -7.61 -6.09
CA GLY A 275 9.63 -6.61 -5.04
C GLY A 275 9.62 -5.21 -5.67
N VAL A 276 8.47 -4.54 -5.64
CA VAL A 276 8.31 -3.24 -6.29
C VAL A 276 8.24 -2.13 -5.23
N TYR A 277 9.02 -1.07 -5.42
CA TYR A 277 8.91 0.15 -4.61
C TYR A 277 7.48 0.72 -4.76
N HIS A 278 6.76 0.85 -3.64
CA HIS A 278 5.31 1.10 -3.62
C HIS A 278 4.84 2.30 -4.46
N PRO A 279 5.58 3.44 -4.61
CA PRO A 279 5.14 4.54 -5.43
C PRO A 279 5.04 4.22 -6.93
N LEU A 280 5.68 3.14 -7.38
CA LEU A 280 5.64 2.68 -8.77
C LEU A 280 4.45 1.77 -9.08
N ILE A 281 3.71 1.33 -8.04
CA ILE A 281 2.63 0.35 -8.18
C ILE A 281 1.36 1.02 -8.66
N ASP A 282 0.86 0.53 -9.78
CA ASP A 282 -0.45 0.79 -10.34
C ASP A 282 -1.03 -0.48 -10.98
N GLY A 283 -2.32 -0.50 -11.28
CA GLY A 283 -2.99 -1.65 -11.87
C GLY A 283 -2.42 -2.10 -13.21
N LYS A 284 -1.80 -1.19 -13.98
CA LYS A 284 -1.14 -1.52 -15.25
C LYS A 284 0.14 -2.32 -15.00
N LEU A 285 0.98 -1.87 -14.06
CA LEU A 285 2.20 -2.58 -13.67
C LEU A 285 1.87 -3.98 -13.14
N VAL A 286 0.91 -4.08 -12.21
CA VAL A 286 0.47 -5.37 -11.64
C VAL A 286 -0.01 -6.30 -12.76
N SER A 287 -0.85 -5.81 -13.68
CA SER A 287 -1.34 -6.60 -14.82
C SER A 287 -0.20 -7.11 -15.73
N ILE A 288 0.82 -6.26 -16.02
CA ILE A 288 1.98 -6.66 -16.82
C ILE A 288 2.75 -7.82 -16.17
N LEU A 289 2.97 -7.73 -14.85
CA LEU A 289 3.73 -8.75 -14.10
C LEU A 289 2.94 -10.06 -13.98
N ARG A 290 1.64 -9.98 -13.63
CA ARG A 290 0.74 -11.15 -13.53
C ARG A 290 0.60 -11.92 -14.84
N ARG A 291 0.50 -11.23 -15.98
CA ARG A 291 0.51 -11.88 -17.33
C ARG A 291 1.80 -12.65 -17.62
N ARG A 292 2.83 -12.45 -16.84
CA ARG A 292 4.12 -13.17 -16.92
C ARG A 292 4.34 -14.12 -15.75
N ASN A 293 3.26 -14.50 -15.06
CA ASN A 293 3.27 -15.39 -13.89
C ASN A 293 4.24 -14.93 -12.80
N LYS A 294 4.30 -13.61 -12.53
CA LYS A 294 5.10 -13.02 -11.47
C LYS A 294 4.20 -12.51 -10.37
N LYS A 295 4.55 -12.84 -9.14
CA LYS A 295 3.96 -12.25 -7.94
C LYS A 295 4.54 -10.87 -7.68
N VAL A 296 3.69 -9.95 -7.21
CA VAL A 296 4.03 -8.54 -6.97
C VAL A 296 4.00 -8.27 -5.47
N TYR A 297 5.13 -7.96 -4.89
CA TYR A 297 5.27 -7.59 -3.49
C TYR A 297 5.62 -6.10 -3.39
N SER A 298 4.90 -5.33 -2.60
CA SER A 298 5.21 -3.91 -2.35
C SER A 298 6.15 -3.76 -1.15
N TRP A 299 7.01 -2.74 -1.16
CA TRP A 299 7.92 -2.41 -0.06
C TRP A 299 8.24 -0.90 -0.03
N THR A 300 8.53 -0.27 1.08
CA THR A 300 7.99 -0.55 2.40
C THR A 300 6.76 0.32 2.56
N VAL A 301 5.66 -0.21 3.06
CA VAL A 301 4.36 0.47 3.10
C VAL A 301 3.93 0.61 4.55
N ASP A 302 4.13 1.80 5.13
CA ASP A 302 3.91 2.06 6.56
C ASP A 302 2.76 3.04 6.83
N ASP A 303 2.22 3.67 5.77
CA ASP A 303 1.08 4.57 5.85
C ASP A 303 -0.22 3.83 5.51
N GLU A 304 -1.29 4.05 6.29
CA GLU A 304 -2.56 3.34 6.16
C GLU A 304 -3.26 3.58 4.81
N ASP A 305 -3.20 4.81 4.27
CA ASP A 305 -3.81 5.11 2.97
C ASP A 305 -3.06 4.39 1.84
N LEU A 306 -1.73 4.28 1.97
CA LEU A 306 -0.91 3.49 1.07
C LEU A 306 -1.19 1.99 1.22
N MET A 307 -1.42 1.49 2.44
CA MET A 307 -1.85 0.10 2.68
C MET A 307 -3.18 -0.19 1.96
N ARG A 308 -4.20 0.68 2.14
CA ARG A 308 -5.49 0.58 1.43
C ARG A 308 -5.30 0.59 -0.09
N LYS A 309 -4.46 1.51 -0.60
CA LYS A 309 -4.13 1.56 -2.03
C LYS A 309 -3.53 0.25 -2.52
N MET A 310 -2.59 -0.33 -1.80
CA MET A 310 -1.97 -1.60 -2.20
C MET A 310 -2.98 -2.76 -2.23
N LEU A 311 -3.92 -2.82 -1.28
CA LEU A 311 -5.03 -3.77 -1.31
C LEU A 311 -5.86 -3.61 -2.60
N TYR A 312 -6.20 -2.36 -2.98
CA TYR A 312 -7.00 -2.07 -4.18
C TYR A 312 -6.26 -2.32 -5.49
N GLU A 313 -4.94 -2.28 -5.50
CA GLU A 313 -4.14 -2.68 -6.67
C GLU A 313 -4.00 -4.21 -6.78
N GLY A 314 -4.46 -4.97 -5.77
CA GLY A 314 -4.55 -6.43 -5.79
C GLY A 314 -3.18 -7.08 -5.89
N ILE A 315 -2.18 -6.61 -5.16
CA ILE A 315 -0.84 -7.21 -5.11
C ILE A 315 -0.81 -8.47 -4.25
N ASP A 316 0.27 -9.24 -4.33
CA ASP A 316 0.37 -10.56 -3.67
C ASP A 316 0.95 -10.48 -2.25
N ALA A 317 1.67 -9.41 -1.91
CA ALA A 317 2.18 -9.17 -0.56
C ALA A 317 2.48 -7.70 -0.29
N ILE A 318 2.31 -7.28 0.96
CA ILE A 318 2.65 -5.94 1.45
C ILE A 318 3.72 -6.08 2.53
N VAL A 319 4.91 -5.55 2.26
CA VAL A 319 6.01 -5.48 3.22
C VAL A 319 5.91 -4.16 3.97
N THR A 320 5.76 -4.24 5.29
CA THR A 320 5.54 -3.11 6.20
C THR A 320 6.35 -3.24 7.48
N SER A 321 6.72 -2.12 8.06
CA SER A 321 7.32 -2.04 9.39
C SER A 321 6.31 -2.28 10.52
N ASP A 322 4.99 -2.12 10.21
CA ASP A 322 3.88 -2.27 11.15
C ASP A 322 2.86 -3.32 10.66
N PRO A 323 3.12 -4.61 10.87
CA PRO A 323 2.21 -5.67 10.47
C PRO A 323 0.85 -5.61 11.20
N THR A 324 0.82 -5.06 12.42
CA THR A 324 -0.41 -4.92 13.21
C THR A 324 -1.35 -3.90 12.57
N SER A 325 -0.87 -2.70 12.23
CA SER A 325 -1.67 -1.69 11.53
C SER A 325 -2.19 -2.20 10.19
N LEU A 326 -1.36 -2.93 9.43
CA LEU A 326 -1.82 -3.51 8.17
C LEU A 326 -2.96 -4.51 8.37
N ARG A 327 -2.89 -5.36 9.41
CA ARG A 327 -3.98 -6.29 9.76
C ARG A 327 -5.28 -5.54 10.11
N VAL A 328 -5.18 -4.45 10.87
CA VAL A 328 -6.33 -3.58 11.22
C VAL A 328 -6.95 -2.99 9.95
N VAL A 329 -6.15 -2.39 9.07
CA VAL A 329 -6.61 -1.84 7.79
C VAL A 329 -7.29 -2.90 6.92
N MET A 330 -6.71 -4.10 6.83
CA MET A 330 -7.33 -5.20 6.08
C MET A 330 -8.68 -5.60 6.68
N GLN A 331 -8.80 -5.66 8.00
CA GLN A 331 -10.07 -5.99 8.67
C GLN A 331 -11.14 -4.92 8.45
N GLU A 332 -10.77 -3.64 8.51
CA GLU A 332 -11.68 -2.52 8.24
C GLU A 332 -12.21 -2.55 6.81
N VAL A 333 -11.31 -2.69 5.83
CA VAL A 333 -11.70 -2.75 4.41
C VAL A 333 -12.55 -3.99 4.14
N ARG A 334 -12.22 -5.14 4.76
CA ARG A 334 -13.03 -6.36 4.68
C ARG A 334 -14.46 -6.12 5.20
N THR A 335 -14.59 -5.50 6.37
CA THR A 335 -15.90 -5.20 6.97
C THR A 335 -16.72 -4.32 6.04
N GLN A 336 -16.14 -3.23 5.51
CA GLN A 336 -16.80 -2.36 4.54
C GLN A 336 -17.25 -3.11 3.29
N CYS A 337 -16.41 -4.00 2.75
CA CYS A 337 -16.77 -4.80 1.57
C CYS A 337 -17.95 -5.74 1.86
N LEU A 338 -17.98 -6.37 3.03
CA LEU A 338 -19.09 -7.25 3.43
C LEU A 338 -20.40 -6.46 3.62
N GLU A 339 -20.33 -5.25 4.19
CA GLU A 339 -21.46 -4.33 4.32
C GLU A 339 -21.98 -3.85 2.95
N ASP A 340 -21.07 -3.63 2.00
CA ASP A 340 -21.40 -3.30 0.59
C ASP A 340 -21.96 -4.50 -0.20
N GLY A 341 -22.12 -5.68 0.44
CA GLY A 341 -22.74 -6.88 -0.15
C GLY A 341 -21.77 -7.80 -0.89
N PHE A 342 -20.46 -7.60 -0.78
CA PHE A 342 -19.48 -8.54 -1.32
C PHE A 342 -19.34 -9.75 -0.40
N SER A 343 -19.27 -10.95 -0.97
CA SER A 343 -19.07 -12.19 -0.22
C SER A 343 -17.72 -12.81 -0.59
N VAL A 344 -17.06 -13.39 0.40
CA VAL A 344 -15.89 -14.25 0.14
C VAL A 344 -16.41 -15.53 -0.52
N GLN A 345 -15.98 -15.81 -1.75
CA GLN A 345 -16.26 -17.10 -2.37
C GLN A 345 -15.47 -18.18 -1.61
N ARG A 346 -16.20 -19.16 -1.08
CA ARG A 346 -15.64 -20.31 -0.38
C ARG A 346 -15.12 -21.35 -1.37
#